data_1c05e2008c2708f83bd3898b8131eece
#
_entry.id   1c05e2008c2708f83bd3898b8131eece
#
_cell.length_a   1.000
_cell.length_b   1.000
_cell.length_c   1.000
_cell.angle_alpha   90.00
_cell.angle_beta   90.00
_cell.angle_gamma   90.00
#
_symmetry.space_group_name_H-M   'P 1'
#
loop_
_entity.id
_entity.type
_entity.pdbx_description
1 polymer ?
#
loop_
_entity_poly.entity_id
_entity_poly.type
_entity_poly.pdbx_seq_one_letter_code
_entity_poly.pdbx_strand_id
1 'polypeptide(L)'
;LDNYDEVIPFLKELAKPENLNVSPRNVSLSTCGLVDKMYKLANEGLPLNLTVSLHATSDEKRKKIMPIANAYSISQILEACRHYFSVTGRRFIFEYSLVKGVNDGEADAKELISLLKGLPCHVNLIRLNEVEETGLKAGTNKSAYAFMNKLNELAKQNNCTITGSGYQD
;
A
#
# COMPACT_ATOMS: atom_id res chain seq x y z
N LEU A 1 -7.92 2.64 -9.43
CA LEU A 1 -7.53 2.45 -10.86
C LEU A 1 -8.58 1.72 -11.71
N ASP A 2 -9.76 1.44 -11.19
CA ASP A 2 -10.80 0.76 -11.94
C ASP A 2 -11.26 1.59 -13.16
N ASN A 3 -11.45 2.89 -12.95
CA ASN A 3 -11.76 3.89 -13.98
C ASN A 3 -10.49 4.50 -14.62
N TYR A 4 -9.53 3.68 -14.98
CA TYR A 4 -8.20 4.07 -15.46
C TYR A 4 -8.27 5.09 -16.61
N ASP A 5 -9.15 4.83 -17.58
CA ASP A 5 -9.22 5.60 -18.82
C ASP A 5 -9.74 7.04 -18.62
N GLU A 6 -10.36 7.31 -17.46
CA GLU A 6 -10.76 8.67 -17.05
C GLU A 6 -9.71 9.32 -16.13
N VAL A 7 -9.09 8.53 -15.25
CA VAL A 7 -8.13 9.04 -14.27
C VAL A 7 -6.85 9.53 -14.95
N ILE A 8 -6.33 8.82 -15.94
CA ILE A 8 -5.07 9.20 -16.59
C ILE A 8 -5.19 10.52 -17.37
N PRO A 9 -6.19 10.74 -18.22
CA PRO A 9 -6.39 12.04 -18.85
C PRO A 9 -6.54 13.18 -17.84
N PHE A 10 -7.32 12.97 -16.77
CA PHE A 10 -7.47 13.95 -15.69
C PHE A 10 -6.13 14.33 -15.06
N LEU A 11 -5.27 13.35 -14.74
CA LEU A 11 -3.96 13.61 -14.14
C LEU A 11 -3.02 14.36 -15.10
N LYS A 12 -3.10 14.08 -16.40
CA LYS A 12 -2.36 14.81 -17.43
C LYS A 12 -2.83 16.25 -17.54
N GLU A 13 -4.14 16.49 -17.51
CA GLU A 13 -4.71 17.85 -17.50
C GLU A 13 -4.32 18.61 -16.24
N LEU A 14 -4.36 17.98 -15.06
CA LEU A 14 -3.97 18.58 -13.79
C LEU A 14 -2.53 19.09 -13.80
N ALA A 15 -1.65 18.42 -14.53
CA ALA A 15 -0.22 18.75 -14.60
C ALA A 15 0.09 19.89 -15.59
N LYS A 16 -0.82 20.27 -16.48
CA LYS A 16 -0.57 21.30 -17.48
C LYS A 16 -0.38 22.68 -16.85
N PRO A 17 0.62 23.47 -17.33
CA PRO A 17 0.86 24.83 -16.82
C PRO A 17 -0.33 25.77 -16.96
N GLU A 18 -1.12 25.62 -18.01
CA GLU A 18 -2.34 26.40 -18.27
C GLU A 18 -3.53 26.02 -17.36
N ASN A 19 -3.44 24.89 -16.65
CA ASN A 19 -4.44 24.43 -15.69
C ASN A 19 -3.96 24.67 -14.25
N LEU A 20 -4.05 23.63 -13.39
CA LEU A 20 -3.64 23.75 -11.98
C LEU A 20 -2.14 23.62 -11.78
N ASN A 21 -1.39 23.21 -12.79
CA ASN A 21 0.08 23.06 -12.76
C ASN A 21 0.58 22.22 -11.56
N VAL A 22 -0.15 21.17 -11.22
CA VAL A 22 0.21 20.27 -10.13
C VAL A 22 1.21 19.25 -10.63
N SER A 23 2.42 19.26 -10.07
CA SER A 23 3.41 18.24 -10.42
C SER A 23 2.90 16.84 -10.09
N PRO A 24 3.00 15.87 -11.02
CA PRO A 24 2.62 14.47 -10.75
C PRO A 24 3.34 13.88 -9.52
N ARG A 25 4.52 14.40 -9.17
CA ARG A 25 5.27 13.99 -7.97
C ARG A 25 4.56 14.32 -6.65
N ASN A 26 3.64 15.28 -6.68
CA ASN A 26 2.84 15.71 -5.54
C ASN A 26 1.47 15.02 -5.49
N VAL A 27 1.18 14.14 -6.44
CA VAL A 27 -0.07 13.40 -6.50
C VAL A 27 0.16 11.98 -5.99
N SER A 28 -0.71 11.53 -5.09
CA SER A 28 -0.76 10.15 -4.63
C SER A 28 -1.98 9.45 -5.25
N LEU A 29 -1.75 8.29 -5.85
CA LEU A 29 -2.78 7.46 -6.46
C LEU A 29 -2.86 6.13 -5.73
N SER A 30 -4.02 5.84 -5.14
CA SER A 30 -4.24 4.59 -4.41
C SER A 30 -4.83 3.51 -5.31
N THR A 31 -4.40 2.28 -5.07
CA THR A 31 -4.92 1.09 -5.76
C THR A 31 -5.04 -0.09 -4.80
N CYS A 32 -6.06 -0.91 -5.02
CA CYS A 32 -6.18 -2.21 -4.35
C CYS A 32 -5.29 -3.30 -4.97
N GLY A 33 -4.39 -2.95 -5.91
CA GLY A 33 -3.48 -3.90 -6.53
C GLY A 33 -4.00 -4.46 -7.86
N LEU A 34 -4.58 -3.61 -8.71
CA LEU A 34 -4.91 -3.94 -10.10
C LEU A 34 -3.62 -4.01 -10.93
N VAL A 35 -2.99 -5.18 -10.95
CA VAL A 35 -1.64 -5.41 -11.49
C VAL A 35 -1.51 -4.92 -12.92
N ASP A 36 -2.46 -5.24 -13.79
CA ASP A 36 -2.43 -4.82 -15.21
C ASP A 36 -2.43 -3.30 -15.34
N LYS A 37 -3.21 -2.61 -14.49
CA LYS A 37 -3.28 -1.14 -14.48
C LYS A 37 -2.00 -0.53 -13.90
N MET A 38 -1.35 -1.20 -12.94
CA MET A 38 -0.06 -0.75 -12.39
C MET A 38 1.05 -0.80 -13.45
N TYR A 39 1.10 -1.86 -14.28
CA TYR A 39 2.04 -1.94 -15.40
C TYR A 39 1.77 -0.85 -16.46
N LYS A 40 0.51 -0.61 -16.81
CA LYS A 40 0.15 0.50 -17.72
C LYS A 40 0.58 1.85 -17.16
N LEU A 41 0.29 2.11 -15.89
CA LEU A 41 0.62 3.36 -15.20
C LEU A 41 2.12 3.65 -15.22
N ALA A 42 2.96 2.64 -15.09
CA ALA A 42 4.42 2.81 -15.15
C ALA A 42 4.89 3.45 -16.45
N ASN A 43 4.18 3.23 -17.56
CA ASN A 43 4.54 3.71 -18.89
C ASN A 43 3.86 5.03 -19.29
N GLU A 44 3.04 5.63 -18.42
CA GLU A 44 2.31 6.88 -18.72
C GLU A 44 3.16 8.16 -18.65
N GLY A 45 4.42 8.05 -18.18
CA GLY A 45 5.27 9.21 -17.98
C GLY A 45 4.83 10.11 -16.81
N LEU A 46 3.97 9.60 -15.91
CA LEU A 46 3.45 10.28 -14.74
C LEU A 46 4.13 9.73 -13.47
N PRO A 47 5.18 10.36 -12.95
CA PRO A 47 5.89 9.87 -11.77
C PRO A 47 5.10 10.14 -10.47
N LEU A 48 3.97 9.51 -10.31
CA LEU A 48 3.06 9.61 -9.17
C LEU A 48 3.62 8.91 -7.94
N ASN A 49 3.12 9.26 -6.77
CA ASN A 49 3.26 8.43 -5.57
C ASN A 49 2.20 7.32 -5.63
N LEU A 50 2.64 6.08 -5.80
CA LEU A 50 1.71 4.95 -5.85
C LEU A 50 1.51 4.39 -4.45
N THR A 51 0.24 4.34 -4.02
CA THR A 51 -0.17 3.74 -2.75
C THR A 51 -0.90 2.44 -3.04
N VAL A 52 -0.47 1.36 -2.42
CA VAL A 52 -1.02 0.02 -2.63
C VAL A 52 -1.62 -0.51 -1.34
N SER A 53 -2.91 -0.81 -1.37
CA SER A 53 -3.61 -1.46 -0.26
C SER A 53 -3.20 -2.93 -0.19
N LEU A 54 -2.24 -3.25 0.68
CA LEU A 54 -1.69 -4.60 0.86
C LEU A 54 -2.50 -5.40 1.89
N HIS A 55 -2.62 -4.87 3.10
CA HIS A 55 -3.42 -5.33 4.25
C HIS A 55 -3.16 -6.75 4.75
N ALA A 56 -2.30 -7.53 4.11
CA ALA A 56 -1.95 -8.88 4.55
C ALA A 56 -0.56 -9.30 4.07
N THR A 57 -0.03 -10.35 4.68
CA THR A 57 1.28 -10.93 4.36
C THR A 57 1.19 -12.21 3.53
N SER A 58 -0.01 -12.79 3.42
CA SER A 58 -0.27 -13.95 2.58
C SER A 58 -1.55 -13.78 1.76
N ASP A 59 -1.62 -14.44 0.62
CA ASP A 59 -2.80 -14.40 -0.25
C ASP A 59 -4.04 -14.94 0.46
N GLU A 60 -3.88 -15.97 1.32
CA GLU A 60 -4.97 -16.52 2.11
C GLU A 60 -5.56 -15.49 3.08
N LYS A 61 -4.72 -14.77 3.82
CA LYS A 61 -5.17 -13.69 4.72
C LYS A 61 -5.77 -12.54 3.93
N ARG A 62 -5.14 -12.18 2.80
CA ARG A 62 -5.61 -11.07 1.97
C ARG A 62 -7.00 -11.31 1.39
N LYS A 63 -7.29 -12.54 0.95
CA LYS A 63 -8.62 -12.93 0.44
C LYS A 63 -9.74 -12.78 1.49
N LYS A 64 -9.43 -12.91 2.76
CA LYS A 64 -10.40 -12.69 3.86
C LYS A 64 -10.74 -11.21 4.06
N ILE A 65 -9.85 -10.31 3.66
CA ILE A 65 -9.98 -8.85 3.87
C ILE A 65 -10.41 -8.16 2.58
N MET A 66 -9.89 -8.61 1.43
CA MET A 66 -10.06 -7.93 0.14
C MET A 66 -10.47 -8.91 -0.96
N PRO A 67 -11.68 -8.77 -1.54
CA PRO A 67 -12.14 -9.66 -2.64
C PRO A 67 -11.23 -9.66 -3.88
N ILE A 68 -10.56 -8.54 -4.19
CA ILE A 68 -9.64 -8.41 -5.33
C ILE A 68 -8.44 -9.37 -5.23
N ALA A 69 -8.13 -9.87 -4.05
CA ALA A 69 -7.07 -10.85 -3.84
C ALA A 69 -7.35 -12.21 -4.52
N ASN A 70 -8.57 -12.44 -5.00
CA ASN A 70 -8.88 -13.59 -5.83
C ASN A 70 -8.36 -13.44 -7.26
N ALA A 71 -8.15 -12.22 -7.75
CA ALA A 71 -7.66 -11.95 -9.09
C ALA A 71 -6.11 -11.83 -9.13
N TYR A 72 -5.50 -11.24 -8.10
CA TYR A 72 -4.07 -10.95 -8.08
C TYR A 72 -3.43 -11.36 -6.75
N SER A 73 -2.33 -12.12 -6.84
CA SER A 73 -1.53 -12.52 -5.68
C SER A 73 -0.65 -11.36 -5.18
N ILE A 74 -0.20 -11.44 -3.93
CA ILE A 74 0.78 -10.51 -3.36
C ILE A 74 2.07 -10.51 -4.19
N SER A 75 2.53 -11.68 -4.64
CA SER A 75 3.73 -11.77 -5.47
C SER A 75 3.60 -10.96 -6.76
N GLN A 76 2.48 -11.06 -7.47
CA GLN A 76 2.22 -10.28 -8.68
C GLN A 76 2.17 -8.77 -8.39
N ILE A 77 1.57 -8.37 -7.28
CA ILE A 77 1.52 -6.96 -6.86
C ILE A 77 2.93 -6.43 -6.58
N LEU A 78 3.76 -7.18 -5.85
CA LEU A 78 5.13 -6.77 -5.53
C LEU A 78 6.02 -6.71 -6.77
N GLU A 79 5.81 -7.61 -7.73
CA GLU A 79 6.50 -7.58 -9.02
C GLU A 79 6.12 -6.33 -9.82
N ALA A 80 4.83 -6.00 -9.90
CA ALA A 80 4.35 -4.76 -10.52
C ALA A 80 4.91 -3.52 -9.82
N CYS A 81 5.06 -3.55 -8.50
CA CYS A 81 5.73 -2.50 -7.75
C CYS A 81 7.20 -2.35 -8.13
N ARG A 82 7.96 -3.45 -8.22
CA ARG A 82 9.36 -3.42 -8.68
C ARG A 82 9.49 -2.84 -10.08
N HIS A 83 8.61 -3.26 -10.98
CA HIS A 83 8.56 -2.71 -12.33
C HIS A 83 8.26 -1.21 -12.31
N TYR A 84 7.23 -0.77 -11.57
CA TYR A 84 6.89 0.65 -11.45
C TYR A 84 8.08 1.47 -10.93
N PHE A 85 8.78 0.99 -9.90
CA PHE A 85 9.97 1.66 -9.39
C PHE A 85 11.09 1.71 -10.43
N SER A 86 11.34 0.62 -11.15
CA SER A 86 12.41 0.59 -12.17
C SER A 86 12.18 1.59 -13.30
N VAL A 87 10.92 1.85 -13.65
CA VAL A 87 10.56 2.80 -14.71
C VAL A 87 10.50 4.24 -14.21
N THR A 88 9.90 4.47 -13.03
CA THR A 88 9.58 5.83 -12.55
C THR A 88 10.56 6.38 -11.52
N GLY A 89 11.35 5.52 -10.86
CA GLY A 89 12.18 5.87 -9.71
C GLY A 89 11.40 6.29 -8.47
N ARG A 90 10.07 6.07 -8.44
CA ARG A 90 9.20 6.52 -7.33
C ARG A 90 9.01 5.42 -6.29
N ARG A 91 9.20 5.78 -5.02
CA ARG A 91 8.90 4.89 -3.88
C ARG A 91 7.40 4.61 -3.81
N PHE A 92 7.03 3.48 -3.19
CA PHE A 92 5.64 3.15 -2.92
C PHE A 92 5.26 3.43 -1.50
N ILE A 93 3.95 3.53 -1.29
CA ILE A 93 3.33 3.46 0.02
C ILE A 93 2.50 2.18 0.06
N PHE A 94 2.73 1.35 1.06
CA PHE A 94 1.84 0.21 1.34
C PHE A 94 0.94 0.57 2.52
N GLU A 95 -0.36 0.49 2.29
CA GLU A 95 -1.34 0.59 3.37
C GLU A 95 -1.58 -0.77 3.99
N TYR A 96 -1.58 -0.81 5.31
CA TYR A 96 -1.75 -2.03 6.09
C TYR A 96 -2.69 -1.76 7.27
N SER A 97 -3.96 -2.14 7.12
CA SER A 97 -4.96 -2.05 8.18
C SER A 97 -4.77 -3.18 9.17
N LEU A 98 -4.58 -2.85 10.45
CA LEU A 98 -4.42 -3.87 11.49
C LEU A 98 -5.78 -4.42 11.91
N VAL A 99 -5.98 -5.72 11.67
CA VAL A 99 -7.17 -6.49 12.01
C VAL A 99 -6.81 -7.47 13.12
N LYS A 100 -7.47 -7.31 14.27
CA LYS A 100 -7.20 -8.11 15.46
C LYS A 100 -7.29 -9.62 15.19
N GLY A 101 -6.21 -10.34 15.52
CA GLY A 101 -6.12 -11.80 15.40
C GLY A 101 -6.05 -12.31 13.97
N VAL A 102 -5.89 -11.43 12.95
CA VAL A 102 -5.78 -11.83 11.55
C VAL A 102 -4.41 -11.51 10.99
N ASN A 103 -3.95 -10.27 11.15
CA ASN A 103 -2.72 -9.76 10.53
C ASN A 103 -1.88 -8.86 11.47
N ASP A 104 -2.15 -8.89 12.76
CA ASP A 104 -1.56 -8.02 13.78
C ASP A 104 -0.55 -8.71 14.71
N GLY A 105 -0.15 -9.94 14.38
CA GLY A 105 0.79 -10.74 15.16
C GLY A 105 2.27 -10.45 14.84
N GLU A 106 3.17 -10.89 15.73
CA GLU A 106 4.62 -10.74 15.51
C GLU A 106 5.11 -11.48 14.25
N ALA A 107 4.50 -12.63 13.94
CA ALA A 107 4.79 -13.37 12.72
C ALA A 107 4.44 -12.53 11.47
N ASP A 108 3.30 -11.84 11.48
CA ASP A 108 2.90 -10.95 10.39
C ASP A 108 3.88 -9.80 10.19
N ALA A 109 4.41 -9.22 11.28
CA ALA A 109 5.42 -8.18 11.20
C ALA A 109 6.71 -8.68 10.53
N LYS A 110 7.18 -9.87 10.88
CA LYS A 110 8.36 -10.50 10.28
C LYS A 110 8.14 -10.83 8.80
N GLU A 111 6.99 -11.41 8.47
CA GLU A 111 6.61 -11.72 7.09
C GLU A 111 6.51 -10.45 6.24
N LEU A 112 5.88 -9.38 6.76
CA LEU A 112 5.73 -8.12 6.05
C LEU A 112 7.10 -7.53 5.67
N ILE A 113 8.03 -7.44 6.61
CA ILE A 113 9.39 -6.94 6.33
C ILE A 113 10.13 -7.85 5.34
N SER A 114 9.95 -9.17 5.45
CA SER A 114 10.55 -10.12 4.50
C SER A 114 10.02 -9.91 3.08
N LEU A 115 8.72 -9.73 2.91
CA LEU A 115 8.08 -9.45 1.61
C LEU A 115 8.57 -8.15 0.98
N LEU A 116 8.78 -7.12 1.81
CA LEU A 116 9.15 -5.78 1.36
C LEU A 116 10.67 -5.58 1.22
N LYS A 117 11.46 -6.62 1.51
CA LYS A 117 12.91 -6.56 1.44
C LYS A 117 13.39 -6.14 0.05
N GLY A 118 14.26 -5.11 0.02
CA GLY A 118 14.81 -4.56 -1.21
C GLY A 118 13.87 -3.63 -1.99
N LEU A 119 12.64 -3.40 -1.49
CA LEU A 119 11.74 -2.41 -2.06
C LEU A 119 11.87 -1.08 -1.29
N PRO A 120 12.17 0.04 -1.98
CA PRO A 120 12.16 1.36 -1.36
C PRO A 120 10.72 1.80 -1.15
N CYS A 121 10.18 1.52 0.02
CA CYS A 121 8.78 1.73 0.34
C CYS A 121 8.56 2.45 1.67
N HIS A 122 7.34 2.89 1.86
CA HIS A 122 6.78 3.36 3.12
C HIS A 122 5.60 2.48 3.48
N VAL A 123 5.50 2.03 4.73
CA VAL A 123 4.32 1.32 5.24
C VAL A 123 3.54 2.25 6.13
N ASN A 124 2.29 2.49 5.77
CA ASN A 124 1.33 3.23 6.58
C ASN A 124 0.40 2.24 7.28
N LEU A 125 0.53 2.14 8.60
CA LEU A 125 -0.39 1.33 9.42
C LEU A 125 -1.66 2.13 9.65
N ILE A 126 -2.79 1.55 9.31
CA ILE A 126 -4.10 2.19 9.42
C ILE A 126 -4.91 1.49 10.50
N ARG A 127 -5.56 2.27 11.36
CA ARG A 127 -6.55 1.74 12.27
C ARG A 127 -7.77 1.28 11.49
N LEU A 128 -8.24 0.06 11.73
CA LEU A 128 -9.46 -0.45 11.13
C LEU A 128 -10.67 0.32 11.66
N ASN A 129 -11.51 0.83 10.75
CA ASN A 129 -12.87 1.23 11.09
C ASN A 129 -13.75 -0.02 11.09
N GLU A 130 -14.27 -0.37 12.26
CA GLU A 130 -15.09 -1.56 12.41
C GLU A 130 -16.42 -1.39 11.68
N VAL A 131 -16.81 -2.41 10.91
CA VAL A 131 -18.08 -2.50 10.20
C VAL A 131 -18.73 -3.82 10.62
N GLU A 132 -19.95 -3.76 11.15
CA GLU A 132 -20.60 -4.93 11.74
C GLU A 132 -20.73 -6.09 10.75
N GLU A 133 -21.04 -5.80 9.50
CA GLU A 133 -21.26 -6.78 8.44
C GLU A 133 -20.02 -7.63 8.13
N THR A 134 -18.82 -7.07 8.37
CA THR A 134 -17.56 -7.79 8.10
C THR A 134 -17.13 -8.68 9.26
N GLY A 135 -17.58 -8.39 10.48
CA GLY A 135 -17.13 -9.05 11.70
C GLY A 135 -15.66 -8.79 12.05
N LEU A 136 -14.95 -7.98 11.26
CA LEU A 136 -13.56 -7.64 11.51
C LEU A 136 -13.45 -6.64 12.66
N LYS A 137 -12.47 -6.84 13.55
CA LYS A 137 -12.26 -6.02 14.74
C LYS A 137 -10.91 -5.31 14.69
N ALA A 138 -10.89 -4.07 15.18
CA ALA A 138 -9.67 -3.33 15.41
C ALA A 138 -8.93 -3.87 16.64
N GLY A 139 -7.60 -3.82 16.59
CA GLY A 139 -6.78 -3.99 17.77
C GLY A 139 -6.83 -2.76 18.69
N THR A 140 -6.24 -2.89 19.87
CA THR A 140 -6.04 -1.76 20.78
C THR A 140 -4.89 -0.86 20.28
N ASN A 141 -4.84 0.39 20.72
CA ASN A 141 -3.67 1.26 20.46
C ASN A 141 -2.38 0.58 20.92
N LYS A 142 -2.40 -0.06 22.10
CA LYS A 142 -1.24 -0.80 22.63
C LYS A 142 -0.75 -1.88 21.67
N SER A 143 -1.64 -2.70 21.10
CA SER A 143 -1.26 -3.74 20.14
C SER A 143 -0.73 -3.16 18.84
N ALA A 144 -1.32 -2.07 18.36
CA ALA A 144 -0.86 -1.37 17.17
C ALA A 144 0.53 -0.76 17.35
N TYR A 145 0.79 -0.10 18.47
CA TYR A 145 2.14 0.42 18.80
C TYR A 145 3.17 -0.72 18.96
N ALA A 146 2.79 -1.84 19.56
CA ALA A 146 3.68 -2.99 19.65
C ALA A 146 4.05 -3.54 18.26
N PHE A 147 3.07 -3.66 17.37
CA PHE A 147 3.29 -4.07 15.98
C PHE A 147 4.17 -3.06 15.23
N MET A 148 3.88 -1.77 15.35
CA MET A 148 4.66 -0.70 14.71
C MET A 148 6.12 -0.68 15.21
N ASN A 149 6.34 -0.82 16.52
CA ASN A 149 7.67 -0.87 17.10
C ASN A 149 8.46 -2.08 16.59
N LYS A 150 7.80 -3.23 16.45
CA LYS A 150 8.42 -4.44 15.90
C LYS A 150 8.78 -4.25 14.43
N LEU A 151 7.89 -3.66 13.63
CA LEU A 151 8.20 -3.33 12.24
C LEU A 151 9.38 -2.36 12.14
N ASN A 152 9.41 -1.30 12.95
CA ASN A 152 10.50 -0.32 12.96
C ASN A 152 11.85 -0.96 13.33
N GLU A 153 11.86 -1.90 14.29
CA GLU A 153 13.04 -2.66 14.65
C GLU A 153 13.58 -3.46 13.45
N LEU A 154 12.69 -4.20 12.78
CA LEU A 154 13.02 -5.06 11.65
C LEU A 154 13.36 -4.26 10.38
N ALA A 155 12.74 -3.09 10.20
CA ALA A 155 12.94 -2.24 9.02
C ALA A 155 14.28 -1.50 9.01
N LYS A 156 14.99 -1.39 10.13
CA LYS A 156 16.29 -0.68 10.24
C LYS A 156 17.34 -1.13 9.23
N GLN A 157 17.25 -2.38 8.79
CA GLN A 157 18.17 -2.98 7.82
C GLN A 157 17.63 -2.97 6.38
N ASN A 158 16.45 -2.39 6.18
CA ASN A 158 15.76 -2.33 4.89
C ASN A 158 15.45 -0.87 4.54
N ASN A 159 15.37 -0.55 3.26
CA ASN A 159 15.01 0.80 2.79
C ASN A 159 13.47 1.03 2.90
N CYS A 160 12.92 0.76 4.07
CA CYS A 160 11.49 0.89 4.37
C CYS A 160 11.31 1.81 5.59
N THR A 161 10.31 2.68 5.54
CA THR A 161 9.89 3.54 6.65
C THR A 161 8.48 3.22 7.08
N ILE A 162 8.18 3.38 8.37
CA ILE A 162 6.90 2.99 8.96
C ILE A 162 6.26 4.21 9.60
N THR A 163 4.96 4.41 9.37
CA THR A 163 4.11 5.36 10.13
C THR A 163 2.80 4.70 10.52
N GLY A 164 2.09 5.31 11.45
CA GLY A 164 0.72 4.94 11.81
C GLY A 164 -0.22 6.11 11.66
N SER A 165 -1.40 5.89 11.13
CA SER A 165 -2.49 6.86 11.05
C SER A 165 -3.72 6.34 11.80
N GLY A 166 -4.41 7.24 12.50
CA GLY A 166 -5.58 6.90 13.31
C GLY A 166 -5.27 6.27 14.67
N TYR A 167 -3.99 6.22 15.07
CA TYR A 167 -3.53 5.83 16.38
C TYR A 167 -3.04 7.10 17.10
N GLN A 168 -3.94 7.80 17.76
CA GLN A 168 -3.61 8.92 18.65
C GLN A 168 -3.85 8.48 20.09
N ASP A 169 -2.99 8.96 21.00
CA ASP A 169 -3.11 8.75 22.46
C ASP A 169 -4.33 9.46 23.01
#